data_600f4b7913b28bd72d74f42486ff08ce
#
_entry.id   600f4b7913b28bd72d74f42486ff08ce
#
_cell.length_a   1.000
_cell.length_b   1.000
_cell.length_c   1.000
_cell.angle_alpha   90.00
_cell.angle_beta   90.00
_cell.angle_gamma   90.00
#
_symmetry.space_group_name_H-M   'P 1'
#
loop_
_entity.id
_entity.type
_entity.pdbx_description
1 polymer ?
#
loop_
_entity_poly.entity_id
_entity_poly.type
_entity_poly.pdbx_seq_one_letter_code
_entity_poly.pdbx_strand_id
1 'polypeptide(L)'
;SPNTPGLRELQEKDSLRKILTHLQSENLKFDPSTGSGPKPILLKIAPDLTYEQIDDVIDLALEIRLDGLVAANTTISRENLLTHTSKLEAIGAGGLSGLPLKQRSTEVVKYICDKTEARPDDPFGRGKIPVIASGGIFTGEDAKEKINAGASLVQVWTGFIYEGPGI
;
A
#
# COMPACT_ATOMS: atom_id res chain seq x y z
N SER A 1 -3.35 3.94 9.98
CA SER A 1 -4.80 4.15 9.93
C SER A 1 -5.13 5.61 10.26
N PRO A 2 -5.90 6.34 9.42
CA PRO A 2 -6.29 7.73 9.70
C PRO A 2 -7.24 7.85 10.89
N ASN A 3 -7.84 6.76 11.32
CA ASN A 3 -8.85 6.72 12.38
C ASN A 3 -8.26 6.48 13.76
N THR A 4 -6.96 6.19 13.87
CA THR A 4 -6.30 5.86 15.13
C THR A 4 -5.18 6.86 15.39
N PRO A 5 -5.29 7.69 16.46
CA PRO A 5 -4.23 8.62 16.85
C PRO A 5 -2.91 7.89 17.08
N GLY A 6 -1.79 8.48 16.66
CA GLY A 6 -0.43 7.95 16.86
C GLY A 6 -0.02 6.80 15.94
N LEU A 7 -0.95 6.12 15.24
CA LEU A 7 -0.60 5.02 14.34
C LEU A 7 0.24 5.46 13.13
N ARG A 8 0.18 6.74 12.75
CA ARG A 8 1.02 7.28 11.68
C ARG A 8 2.50 7.36 12.06
N GLU A 9 2.78 7.60 13.34
CA GLU A 9 4.15 7.63 13.87
C GLU A 9 4.84 6.27 13.75
N LEU A 10 4.07 5.17 13.69
CA LEU A 10 4.60 3.83 13.44
C LEU A 10 5.11 3.62 12.02
N GLN A 11 4.82 4.54 11.09
CA GLN A 11 5.38 4.53 9.73
C GLN A 11 6.79 5.14 9.67
N GLU A 12 7.26 5.77 10.76
CA GLU A 12 8.66 6.18 10.92
C GLU A 12 9.59 4.97 10.77
N LYS A 13 10.68 5.14 10.00
CA LYS A 13 11.57 4.04 9.56
C LYS A 13 12.01 3.11 10.69
N ASP A 14 12.45 3.67 11.83
CA ASP A 14 12.95 2.88 12.95
C ASP A 14 11.86 2.11 13.70
N SER A 15 10.69 2.74 13.89
CA SER A 15 9.53 2.09 14.50
C SER A 15 9.02 0.96 13.64
N LEU A 16 8.90 1.23 12.34
CA LEU A 16 8.45 0.26 11.34
C LEU A 16 9.42 -0.93 11.23
N ARG A 17 10.74 -0.68 11.25
CA ARG A 17 11.78 -1.71 11.28
C ARG A 17 11.57 -2.69 12.44
N LYS A 18 11.43 -2.17 13.67
CA LYS A 18 11.23 -3.00 14.85
C LYS A 18 10.00 -3.89 14.74
N ILE A 19 8.88 -3.32 14.26
CA ILE A 19 7.63 -4.06 14.09
C ILE A 19 7.80 -5.16 13.04
N LEU A 20 8.28 -4.83 11.85
CA LEU A 20 8.38 -5.78 10.75
C LEU A 20 9.38 -6.90 11.02
N THR A 21 10.55 -6.58 11.58
CA THR A 21 11.55 -7.61 11.94
C THR A 21 11.05 -8.53 13.04
N HIS A 22 10.29 -8.00 14.01
CA HIS A 22 9.65 -8.84 15.02
C HIS A 22 8.59 -9.76 14.39
N LEU A 23 7.73 -9.23 13.52
CA LEU A 23 6.75 -10.05 12.79
C LEU A 23 7.41 -11.14 11.94
N GLN A 24 8.51 -10.83 11.26
CA GLN A 24 9.26 -11.82 10.48
C GLN A 24 9.83 -12.92 11.41
N SER A 25 10.37 -12.55 12.57
CA SER A 25 10.89 -13.52 13.54
C SER A 25 9.80 -14.45 14.09
N GLU A 26 8.63 -13.92 14.39
CA GLU A 26 7.48 -14.72 14.83
C GLU A 26 6.95 -15.62 13.71
N ASN A 27 6.89 -15.10 12.48
CA ASN A 27 6.44 -15.85 11.32
C ASN A 27 7.32 -17.08 11.02
N LEU A 28 8.63 -17.00 11.28
CA LEU A 28 9.55 -18.13 11.11
C LEU A 28 9.34 -19.26 12.12
N LYS A 29 8.60 -19.04 13.20
CA LYS A 29 8.29 -20.08 14.21
C LYS A 29 7.18 -21.03 13.76
N PHE A 30 6.47 -20.74 12.69
CA PHE A 30 5.46 -21.64 12.13
C PHE A 30 6.14 -22.87 11.53
N ASP A 31 5.64 -24.05 11.92
CA ASP A 31 6.22 -25.32 11.51
C ASP A 31 5.76 -25.70 10.08
N PRO A 32 6.68 -25.81 9.11
CA PRO A 32 6.36 -26.24 7.75
C PRO A 32 5.75 -27.65 7.68
N SER A 33 6.06 -28.54 8.62
CA SER A 33 5.55 -29.92 8.64
C SER A 33 4.05 -30.02 8.86
N THR A 34 3.44 -28.97 9.45
CA THR A 34 1.99 -28.87 9.67
C THR A 34 1.24 -28.25 8.49
N GLY A 35 1.91 -27.91 7.39
CA GLY A 35 1.37 -27.12 6.28
C GLY A 35 1.23 -25.62 6.61
N SER A 36 1.70 -25.19 7.79
CA SER A 36 1.60 -23.83 8.31
C SER A 36 2.95 -23.09 8.29
N GLY A 37 3.78 -23.34 7.29
CA GLY A 37 5.07 -22.65 7.12
C GLY A 37 4.94 -21.12 7.01
N PRO A 38 6.05 -20.38 7.06
CA PRO A 38 6.06 -18.92 7.03
C PRO A 38 5.21 -18.37 5.87
N LYS A 39 4.43 -17.32 6.14
CA LYS A 39 3.56 -16.66 5.15
C LYS A 39 4.20 -15.36 4.67
N PRO A 40 3.97 -14.95 3.42
CA PRO A 40 4.43 -13.65 2.94
C PRO A 40 3.89 -12.50 3.80
N ILE A 41 4.78 -11.58 4.19
CA ILE A 41 4.42 -10.36 4.93
C ILE A 41 4.52 -9.18 3.98
N LEU A 42 3.40 -8.48 3.78
CA LEU A 42 3.32 -7.28 2.96
C LEU A 42 3.00 -6.07 3.84
N LEU A 43 3.68 -4.95 3.59
CA LEU A 43 3.40 -3.69 4.26
C LEU A 43 2.40 -2.86 3.44
N LYS A 44 1.28 -2.47 4.05
CA LYS A 44 0.31 -1.55 3.45
C LYS A 44 0.59 -0.12 3.89
N ILE A 45 0.82 0.76 2.91
CA ILE A 45 1.18 2.15 3.13
C ILE A 45 0.02 3.12 2.88
N ALA A 46 0.09 4.31 3.49
CA ALA A 46 -0.86 5.39 3.23
C ALA A 46 -0.52 6.12 1.92
N PRO A 47 -1.52 6.59 1.15
CA PRO A 47 -1.29 7.37 -0.06
C PRO A 47 -0.77 8.79 0.24
N ASP A 48 -0.92 9.23 1.49
CA ASP A 48 -0.57 10.58 1.94
C ASP A 48 0.93 10.74 2.28
N LEU A 49 1.73 9.67 2.15
CA LEU A 49 3.17 9.73 2.34
C LEU A 49 3.83 10.65 1.30
N THR A 50 4.85 11.39 1.72
CA THR A 50 5.74 12.11 0.79
C THR A 50 6.61 11.11 0.01
N TYR A 51 7.22 11.55 -1.07
CA TYR A 51 8.11 10.67 -1.83
C TYR A 51 9.35 10.26 -1.03
N GLU A 52 9.87 11.12 -0.16
CA GLU A 52 10.96 10.81 0.75
C GLU A 52 10.56 9.71 1.75
N GLN A 53 9.35 9.79 2.29
CA GLN A 53 8.82 8.75 3.17
C GLN A 53 8.58 7.43 2.44
N ILE A 54 8.17 7.48 1.17
CA ILE A 54 8.05 6.28 0.33
C ILE A 54 9.43 5.69 0.05
N ASP A 55 10.45 6.51 -0.20
CA ASP A 55 11.84 6.05 -0.38
C ASP A 55 12.35 5.36 0.89
N ASP A 56 12.07 5.90 2.09
CA ASP A 56 12.40 5.24 3.36
C ASP A 56 11.74 3.87 3.53
N VAL A 57 10.48 3.76 3.09
CA VAL A 57 9.76 2.47 3.10
C VAL A 57 10.38 1.48 2.11
N ILE A 58 10.72 1.92 0.90
CA ILE A 58 11.39 1.08 -0.11
C ILE A 58 12.73 0.58 0.42
N ASP A 59 13.56 1.48 0.96
CA ASP A 59 14.87 1.14 1.52
C ASP A 59 14.75 0.10 2.64
N LEU A 60 13.81 0.33 3.56
CA LEU A 60 13.57 -0.61 4.65
C LEU A 60 13.07 -1.97 4.14
N ALA A 61 12.12 -1.96 3.19
CA ALA A 61 11.57 -3.19 2.62
C ALA A 61 12.65 -4.05 1.93
N LEU A 62 13.58 -3.41 1.22
CA LEU A 62 14.74 -4.08 0.62
C LEU A 62 15.70 -4.61 1.68
N GLU A 63 16.05 -3.77 2.67
CA GLU A 63 16.98 -4.10 3.75
C GLU A 63 16.55 -5.35 4.54
N ILE A 64 15.29 -5.37 4.98
CA ILE A 64 14.75 -6.49 5.77
C ILE A 64 14.19 -7.63 4.91
N ARG A 65 14.29 -7.53 3.58
CA ARG A 65 13.74 -8.52 2.63
C ARG A 65 12.25 -8.77 2.81
N LEU A 66 11.47 -7.71 2.91
CA LEU A 66 10.01 -7.80 2.98
C LEU A 66 9.44 -8.43 1.69
N ASP A 67 8.35 -9.18 1.79
CA ASP A 67 7.81 -9.94 0.64
C ASP A 67 7.06 -9.07 -0.37
N GLY A 68 6.62 -7.88 0.03
CA GLY A 68 5.97 -6.93 -0.88
C GLY A 68 5.35 -5.73 -0.18
N LEU A 69 4.77 -4.84 -1.00
CA LEU A 69 4.05 -3.66 -0.55
C LEU A 69 2.61 -3.67 -1.05
N VAL A 70 1.70 -3.05 -0.28
CA VAL A 70 0.33 -2.75 -0.73
C VAL A 70 0.17 -1.23 -0.82
N ALA A 71 -0.02 -0.72 -2.01
CA ALA A 71 -0.20 0.70 -2.31
C ALA A 71 -1.59 0.94 -2.93
N ALA A 72 -2.55 1.57 -2.22
CA ALA A 72 -2.37 2.18 -0.93
C ALA A 72 -3.60 1.95 -0.01
N ASN A 73 -3.54 2.50 1.22
CA ASN A 73 -4.68 2.58 2.13
C ASN A 73 -5.57 3.78 1.75
N THR A 74 -6.49 4.18 2.62
CA THR A 74 -7.35 5.37 2.49
C THR A 74 -6.56 6.66 2.70
N THR A 75 -7.06 7.79 2.14
CA THR A 75 -6.46 9.12 2.29
C THR A 75 -7.20 9.98 3.30
N ILE A 76 -6.49 10.92 3.91
CA ILE A 76 -7.10 12.03 4.67
C ILE A 76 -7.36 13.26 3.80
N SER A 77 -6.83 13.31 2.57
CA SER A 77 -7.11 14.43 1.66
C SER A 77 -8.60 14.52 1.33
N ARG A 78 -9.09 15.73 1.25
CA ARG A 78 -10.45 16.07 0.83
C ARG A 78 -10.45 16.96 -0.42
N GLU A 79 -9.31 17.06 -1.08
CA GLU A 79 -9.14 17.87 -2.27
C GLU A 79 -9.93 17.31 -3.46
N ASN A 80 -10.38 18.22 -4.33
CA ASN A 80 -11.08 17.90 -5.58
C ASN A 80 -12.38 17.10 -5.40
N LEU A 81 -13.00 17.15 -4.22
CA LEU A 81 -14.30 16.52 -4.00
C LEU A 81 -15.44 17.44 -4.45
N LEU A 82 -16.43 16.85 -5.13
CA LEU A 82 -17.67 17.54 -5.52
C LEU A 82 -18.63 17.75 -4.34
N THR A 83 -18.41 17.07 -3.23
CA THR A 83 -19.24 17.16 -2.02
C THR A 83 -19.01 18.48 -1.30
N HIS A 84 -20.08 19.19 -0.96
CA HIS A 84 -20.02 20.46 -0.26
C HIS A 84 -19.33 20.34 1.11
N THR A 85 -18.50 21.33 1.46
CA THR A 85 -17.67 21.32 2.68
C THR A 85 -18.46 21.04 3.96
N SER A 86 -19.66 21.65 4.12
CA SER A 86 -20.50 21.42 5.30
C SER A 86 -20.92 19.96 5.47
N LYS A 87 -21.10 19.22 4.36
CA LYS A 87 -21.42 17.80 4.42
C LYS A 87 -20.19 16.98 4.78
N LEU A 88 -19.01 17.37 4.30
CA LEU A 88 -17.74 16.73 4.67
C LEU A 88 -17.44 16.91 6.15
N GLU A 89 -17.65 18.11 6.69
CA GLU A 89 -17.51 18.42 8.12
C GLU A 89 -18.50 17.60 8.98
N ALA A 90 -19.73 17.46 8.53
CA ALA A 90 -20.74 16.67 9.23
C ALA A 90 -20.43 15.16 9.26
N ILE A 91 -19.76 14.63 8.22
CA ILE A 91 -19.28 13.25 8.18
C ILE A 91 -18.09 13.06 9.15
N GLY A 92 -17.30 14.11 9.34
CA GLY A 92 -16.17 14.09 10.26
C GLY A 92 -14.89 13.50 9.69
N ALA A 93 -13.93 13.26 10.60
CA ALA A 93 -12.63 12.70 10.27
C ALA A 93 -12.73 11.19 9.95
N GLY A 94 -11.94 10.75 8.99
CA GLY A 94 -11.84 9.34 8.58
C GLY A 94 -11.08 9.19 7.30
N GLY A 95 -10.77 7.96 6.93
CA GLY A 95 -10.13 7.66 5.66
C GLY A 95 -11.11 7.71 4.50
N LEU A 96 -10.79 8.48 3.47
CA LEU A 96 -11.53 8.51 2.20
C LEU A 96 -11.04 7.40 1.29
N SER A 97 -11.96 6.62 0.74
CA SER A 97 -11.70 5.54 -0.22
C SER A 97 -12.44 5.78 -1.55
N GLY A 98 -12.25 4.88 -2.50
CA GLY A 98 -12.96 4.89 -3.75
C GLY A 98 -12.32 5.76 -4.83
N LEU A 99 -13.14 6.27 -5.75
CA LEU A 99 -12.69 6.94 -6.97
C LEU A 99 -11.71 8.11 -6.74
N PRO A 100 -11.86 8.95 -5.69
CA PRO A 100 -10.91 10.02 -5.41
C PRO A 100 -9.46 9.56 -5.21
N LEU A 101 -9.25 8.30 -4.84
CA LEU A 101 -7.91 7.71 -4.69
C LEU A 101 -7.27 7.23 -5.99
N LYS A 102 -8.02 7.12 -7.09
CA LYS A 102 -7.56 6.45 -8.31
C LYS A 102 -6.22 6.99 -8.79
N GLN A 103 -6.13 8.29 -9.02
CA GLN A 103 -4.93 8.93 -9.55
C GLN A 103 -3.75 8.76 -8.60
N ARG A 104 -3.91 9.19 -7.34
CA ARG A 104 -2.82 9.16 -6.35
C ARG A 104 -2.30 7.73 -6.09
N SER A 105 -3.18 6.74 -6.01
CA SER A 105 -2.75 5.36 -5.83
C SER A 105 -1.98 4.82 -7.04
N THR A 106 -2.34 5.21 -8.28
CA THR A 106 -1.59 4.85 -9.49
C THR A 106 -0.20 5.47 -9.48
N GLU A 107 -0.10 6.77 -9.11
CA GLU A 107 1.17 7.48 -8.99
C GLU A 107 2.11 6.82 -7.99
N VAL A 108 1.59 6.46 -6.81
CA VAL A 108 2.38 5.79 -5.76
C VAL A 108 2.86 4.40 -6.23
N VAL A 109 1.98 3.61 -6.85
CA VAL A 109 2.34 2.32 -7.43
C VAL A 109 3.46 2.48 -8.44
N LYS A 110 3.28 3.39 -9.42
CA LYS A 110 4.28 3.65 -10.45
C LYS A 110 5.61 4.09 -9.83
N TYR A 111 5.58 5.01 -8.88
CA TYR A 111 6.79 5.51 -8.23
C TYR A 111 7.58 4.38 -7.55
N ILE A 112 6.91 3.51 -6.78
CA ILE A 112 7.55 2.37 -6.11
C ILE A 112 8.15 1.42 -7.14
N CYS A 113 7.40 1.11 -8.19
CA CYS A 113 7.86 0.20 -9.23
C CYS A 113 9.07 0.74 -9.99
N ASP A 114 9.03 2.00 -10.43
CA ASP A 114 10.13 2.66 -11.13
C ASP A 114 11.40 2.72 -10.25
N LYS A 115 11.26 3.05 -8.97
CA LYS A 115 12.37 3.13 -8.02
C LYS A 115 13.02 1.77 -7.74
N THR A 116 12.25 0.70 -7.72
CA THR A 116 12.76 -0.63 -7.47
C THR A 116 13.36 -1.27 -8.72
N GLU A 117 12.84 -0.97 -9.92
CA GLU A 117 13.44 -1.42 -11.19
C GLU A 117 14.79 -0.74 -11.48
N ALA A 118 14.93 0.53 -11.09
CA ALA A 118 16.13 1.33 -11.35
C ALA A 118 17.31 1.02 -10.44
N ARG A 119 17.23 0.03 -9.57
CA ARG A 119 18.34 -0.37 -8.66
C ARG A 119 19.11 -1.59 -9.18
N PRO A 120 20.03 -1.42 -10.16
CA PRO A 120 20.87 -2.51 -10.63
C PRO A 120 21.78 -3.07 -9.51
N ASP A 121 22.01 -2.28 -8.46
CA ASP A 121 22.82 -2.61 -7.29
C ASP A 121 21.97 -3.11 -6.11
N ASP A 122 20.85 -3.78 -6.38
CA ASP A 122 20.09 -4.43 -5.31
C ASP A 122 21.03 -5.41 -4.56
N PRO A 123 21.49 -5.05 -3.34
CA PRO A 123 22.47 -5.87 -2.60
C PRO A 123 21.92 -7.25 -2.25
N PHE A 124 20.63 -7.47 -2.51
CA PHE A 124 19.91 -8.69 -2.18
C PHE A 124 19.51 -9.51 -3.42
N GLY A 125 19.73 -8.98 -4.65
CA GLY A 125 19.46 -9.69 -5.90
C GLY A 125 17.99 -10.04 -6.14
N ARG A 126 17.05 -9.31 -5.52
CA ARG A 126 15.62 -9.58 -5.63
C ARG A 126 14.93 -8.89 -6.81
N GLY A 127 15.59 -7.88 -7.36
CA GLY A 127 14.95 -7.03 -8.38
C GLY A 127 13.76 -6.25 -7.81
N LYS A 128 12.69 -6.17 -8.57
CA LYS A 128 11.48 -5.42 -8.24
C LYS A 128 10.75 -5.96 -7.02
N ILE A 129 10.42 -5.08 -6.06
CA ILE A 129 9.52 -5.42 -4.95
C ILE A 129 8.11 -5.67 -5.49
N PRO A 130 7.45 -6.82 -5.19
CA PRO A 130 6.06 -7.04 -5.56
C PRO A 130 5.13 -5.98 -4.95
N VAL A 131 4.28 -5.37 -5.77
CA VAL A 131 3.31 -4.35 -5.33
C VAL A 131 1.91 -4.84 -5.62
N ILE A 132 1.05 -4.85 -4.59
CA ILE A 132 -0.39 -4.99 -4.75
C ILE A 132 -0.99 -3.59 -4.81
N ALA A 133 -1.59 -3.22 -5.94
CA ALA A 133 -2.24 -1.92 -6.11
C ALA A 133 -3.64 -1.91 -5.48
N SER A 134 -3.96 -0.88 -4.71
CA SER A 134 -5.28 -0.69 -4.10
C SER A 134 -5.70 0.77 -4.13
N GLY A 135 -6.97 1.03 -4.45
CA GLY A 135 -7.56 2.37 -4.46
C GLY A 135 -8.06 2.81 -5.83
N GLY A 136 -9.34 3.18 -5.88
CA GLY A 136 -10.00 3.75 -7.05
C GLY A 136 -10.22 2.80 -8.23
N ILE A 137 -10.35 1.51 -7.98
CA ILE A 137 -10.62 0.48 -9.00
C ILE A 137 -12.13 0.22 -9.02
N PHE A 138 -12.78 0.52 -10.14
CA PHE A 138 -14.21 0.32 -10.39
C PHE A 138 -14.48 -0.43 -11.70
N THR A 139 -13.47 -0.55 -12.55
CA THR A 139 -13.58 -1.20 -13.86
C THR A 139 -12.34 -2.03 -14.15
N GLY A 140 -12.44 -2.94 -15.13
CA GLY A 140 -11.28 -3.68 -15.63
C GLY A 140 -10.19 -2.76 -16.21
N GLU A 141 -10.54 -1.61 -16.79
CA GLU A 141 -9.55 -0.64 -17.27
C GLU A 141 -8.80 0.04 -16.12
N ASP A 142 -9.48 0.31 -14.98
CA ASP A 142 -8.80 0.81 -13.78
C ASP A 142 -7.78 -0.21 -13.25
N ALA A 143 -8.16 -1.49 -13.23
CA ALA A 143 -7.25 -2.57 -12.85
C ALA A 143 -6.05 -2.68 -13.80
N LYS A 144 -6.29 -2.61 -15.10
CA LYS A 144 -5.25 -2.62 -16.13
C LYS A 144 -4.29 -1.43 -16.01
N GLU A 145 -4.80 -0.24 -15.68
CA GLU A 145 -3.97 0.94 -15.40
C GLU A 145 -2.97 0.67 -14.26
N LYS A 146 -3.42 0.03 -13.17
CA LYS A 146 -2.55 -0.36 -12.05
C LYS A 146 -1.48 -1.37 -12.45
N ILE A 147 -1.86 -2.38 -13.23
CA ILE A 147 -0.90 -3.38 -13.74
C ILE A 147 0.12 -2.72 -14.69
N ASN A 148 -0.32 -1.82 -15.56
CA ASN A 148 0.57 -1.06 -16.45
C ASN A 148 1.50 -0.11 -15.67
N ALA A 149 1.09 0.36 -14.50
CA ALA A 149 1.94 1.12 -13.58
C ALA A 149 2.99 0.24 -12.85
N GLY A 150 2.95 -1.07 -13.09
CA GLY A 150 3.93 -2.04 -12.59
C GLY A 150 3.46 -2.93 -11.45
N ALA A 151 2.20 -2.83 -11.02
CA ALA A 151 1.66 -3.68 -9.98
C ALA A 151 1.65 -5.16 -10.38
N SER A 152 1.92 -6.04 -9.43
CA SER A 152 1.83 -7.50 -9.60
C SER A 152 0.41 -8.02 -9.46
N LEU A 153 -0.38 -7.37 -8.59
CA LEU A 153 -1.77 -7.71 -8.30
C LEU A 153 -2.58 -6.44 -8.02
N VAL A 154 -3.90 -6.55 -8.08
CA VAL A 154 -4.82 -5.49 -7.67
C VAL A 154 -5.71 -5.95 -6.51
N GLN A 155 -6.05 -5.02 -5.63
CA GLN A 155 -6.99 -5.22 -4.53
C GLN A 155 -8.17 -4.27 -4.71
N VAL A 156 -9.37 -4.81 -4.88
CA VAL A 156 -10.60 -4.06 -5.06
C VAL A 156 -11.41 -4.09 -3.76
N TRP A 157 -11.90 -2.93 -3.32
CA TRP A 157 -12.75 -2.82 -2.13
C TRP A 157 -14.00 -1.99 -2.40
N THR A 158 -13.87 -0.68 -2.48
CA THR A 158 -15.02 0.23 -2.65
C THR A 158 -15.75 -0.02 -3.97
N GLY A 159 -15.02 -0.23 -5.07
CA GLY A 159 -15.62 -0.58 -6.36
C GLY A 159 -16.47 -1.85 -6.25
N PHE A 160 -15.96 -2.89 -5.58
CA PHE A 160 -16.72 -4.12 -5.38
C PHE A 160 -18.02 -3.93 -4.58
N ILE A 161 -18.03 -3.00 -3.60
CA ILE A 161 -19.25 -2.68 -2.84
C ILE A 161 -20.31 -2.07 -3.73
N TYR A 162 -19.91 -1.21 -4.70
CA TYR A 162 -20.86 -0.51 -5.58
C TYR A 162 -21.25 -1.33 -6.80
N GLU A 163 -20.29 -2.02 -7.44
CA GLU A 163 -20.47 -2.69 -8.74
C GLU A 163 -20.62 -4.22 -8.60
N GLY A 164 -20.29 -4.76 -7.43
CA GLY A 164 -20.33 -6.22 -7.19
C GLY A 164 -19.24 -6.98 -7.95
N PRO A 165 -19.45 -8.29 -8.19
CA PRO A 165 -18.44 -9.15 -8.81
C PRO A 165 -18.30 -8.95 -10.34
N GLY A 166 -19.00 -8.00 -10.92
CA GLY A 166 -18.94 -7.69 -12.36
C GLY A 166 -17.80 -6.75 -12.77
N ILE A 167 -16.94 -6.35 -11.83
CA ILE A 167 -15.77 -5.49 -12.09
C ILE A 167 -14.74 -6.22 -12.93
#